data_bc7c1e20f41daa9128dea8ba5405cfe2
#
_entry.id   bc7c1e20f41daa9128dea8ba5405cfe2
#
_cell.length_a   1.000
_cell.length_b   1.000
_cell.length_c   1.000
_cell.angle_alpha   90.00
_cell.angle_beta   90.00
_cell.angle_gamma   90.00
#
_symmetry.space_group_name_H-M   'P 1'
#
loop_
_entity.id
_entity.type
_entity.pdbx_description
1 polymer ?
#
loop_
_entity_poly.entity_id
_entity_poly.type
_entity_poly.pdbx_seq_one_letter_code
_entity_poly.pdbx_strand_id
1 'polypeptide(L)'
;MAYDHNVNLSEVHAPVQANVIIRSQSGKNAGKASSARSNQKSASKNVISRNGQRIDIDRLTGFLQGITRQSSTQKCARSVRLALESAGARFNGHPVAAADWGNTLQKIGYQKINLSFDRPKKGDIYIINRTNKHVYGHIAAYSGSAWVSDFRQTGYAVYRDQNVKYEYYRLDH
;
A
#
# COMPACT_ATOMS: atom_id res chain seq x y z
N MET A 1 -18.55 -13.45 9.85
CA MET A 1 -18.12 -12.55 9.30
C MET A 1 -17.69 -12.64 8.02
N ALA A 2 -18.35 -12.29 7.17
CA ALA A 2 -18.07 -12.58 5.94
C ALA A 2 -17.46 -11.46 5.28
N TYR A 3 -16.34 -11.57 4.91
CA TYR A 3 -15.80 -10.71 4.00
C TYR A 3 -16.30 -11.15 2.66
N ASP A 4 -16.56 -10.26 1.83
CA ASP A 4 -16.97 -10.57 0.51
C ASP A 4 -15.78 -10.98 -0.27
N HIS A 5 -15.59 -12.26 -0.34
CA HIS A 5 -14.45 -12.76 -0.97
C HIS A 5 -14.51 -12.62 -2.45
N ASN A 6 -15.63 -12.22 -2.95
CA ASN A 6 -15.70 -12.25 -4.36
C ASN A 6 -15.31 -11.00 -4.99
N VAL A 7 -14.96 -10.10 -4.19
CA VAL A 7 -14.75 -8.90 -4.66
C VAL A 7 -13.87 -8.82 -5.74
N ASN A 8 -12.99 -9.62 -5.84
CA ASN A 8 -12.11 -9.31 -6.79
C ASN A 8 -12.02 -10.15 -7.87
N LEU A 9 -12.85 -11.02 -7.95
CA LEU A 9 -12.60 -11.90 -8.93
C LEU A 9 -12.70 -11.37 -10.26
N SER A 10 -13.54 -10.54 -10.43
CA SER A 10 -13.74 -10.16 -11.73
C SER A 10 -12.72 -9.27 -12.17
N GLU A 11 -12.13 -8.72 -11.32
CA GLU A 11 -11.27 -7.87 -11.75
C GLU A 11 -10.05 -8.34 -12.05
N VAL A 12 -9.86 -9.41 -11.79
CA VAL A 12 -8.69 -9.92 -11.96
C VAL A 12 -8.25 -9.89 -13.32
N HIS A 13 -9.06 -9.65 -14.15
CA HIS A 13 -8.64 -9.68 -15.39
C HIS A 13 -7.90 -8.63 -15.86
N ALA A 14 -7.78 -7.80 -15.18
CA ALA A 14 -7.12 -6.74 -15.55
C ALA A 14 -5.84 -7.07 -16.00
N PRO A 15 -5.53 -6.89 -16.92
CA PRO A 15 -4.49 -7.27 -17.50
C PRO A 15 -3.32 -6.80 -17.25
N VAL A 16 -3.02 -6.81 -16.88
CA VAL A 16 -2.04 -6.43 -16.53
C VAL A 16 -0.95 -6.50 -17.13
N GLN A 17 -0.69 -6.78 -17.53
CA GLN A 17 0.24 -6.89 -17.90
C GLN A 17 1.12 -6.37 -18.29
N ALA A 18 1.34 -6.19 -18.37
CA ALA A 18 1.98 -5.68 -18.75
C ALA A 18 3.19 -5.60 -18.90
N ASN A 19 3.63 -5.63 -18.95
CA ASN A 19 4.55 -5.48 -19.08
C ASN A 19 5.65 -5.70 -19.22
N VAL A 20 5.92 -5.88 -19.06
CA VAL A 20 6.77 -6.20 -18.94
C VAL A 20 7.84 -6.33 -19.53
N ILE A 21 8.21 -6.61 -19.71
CA ILE A 21 9.01 -6.94 -20.06
C ILE A 21 9.97 -6.72 -20.68
N ILE A 22 10.25 -6.62 -20.90
CA ILE A 22 10.96 -6.33 -21.55
C ILE A 22 12.20 -6.31 -21.55
N ARG A 23 12.70 -6.61 -21.03
CA ARG A 23 13.80 -6.59 -20.91
C ARG A 23 14.52 -7.18 -21.68
N SER A 24 14.59 -7.45 -22.19
CA SER A 24 15.18 -7.96 -22.85
C SER A 24 16.33 -7.90 -23.21
N GLN A 25 16.74 -7.88 -23.21
CA GLN A 25 17.56 -8.04 -23.64
C GLN A 25 18.58 -8.10 -23.90
N SER A 26 18.82 -8.26 -23.96
CA SER A 26 19.61 -8.26 -24.38
C SER A 26 20.76 -8.34 -24.37
N GLY A 27 21.04 -8.62 -24.13
CA GLY A 27 22.05 -8.62 -23.85
C GLY A 27 23.26 -8.95 -24.28
N LYS A 28 23.48 -8.89 -25.21
CA LYS A 28 24.57 -9.25 -25.58
C LYS A 28 25.65 -8.43 -25.43
N ASN A 29 25.73 -7.55 -24.98
CA ASN A 29 26.78 -6.80 -24.90
C ASN A 29 27.35 -6.66 -23.83
N ALA A 30 27.84 -7.45 -23.59
CA ALA A 30 28.59 -7.47 -22.66
C ALA A 30 29.72 -6.64 -22.79
N GLY A 31 29.64 -5.73 -23.05
CA GLY A 31 30.67 -5.03 -23.09
C GLY A 31 31.28 -4.75 -21.83
N LYS A 32 32.40 -4.61 -21.64
CA LYS A 32 33.02 -4.24 -20.63
C LYS A 32 32.59 -3.07 -20.04
N ALA A 33 31.77 -3.10 -19.39
CA ALA A 33 31.41 -2.09 -18.63
C ALA A 33 32.35 -1.98 -17.58
N SER A 34 33.13 -1.25 -17.68
CA SER A 34 33.86 -0.92 -16.60
C SER A 34 32.95 -0.24 -15.69
N SER A 35 32.75 -0.67 -14.78
CA SER A 35 32.06 -0.35 -13.73
C SER A 35 32.39 0.86 -13.12
N ALA A 36 31.93 1.80 -13.54
CA ALA A 36 31.74 2.86 -12.70
C ALA A 36 30.58 2.51 -11.85
N ARG A 37 30.82 1.87 -10.85
CA ARG A 37 29.86 1.79 -9.82
C ARG A 37 29.75 3.13 -9.24
N SER A 38 28.91 3.84 -9.79
CA SER A 38 28.38 4.90 -9.05
C SER A 38 27.61 4.23 -7.95
N ASN A 39 28.15 4.22 -6.83
CA ASN A 39 27.43 3.99 -5.64
C ASN A 39 26.49 5.18 -5.51
N GLN A 40 25.52 5.21 -6.30
CA GLN A 40 24.37 5.95 -5.94
C GLN A 40 23.75 5.12 -4.85
N LYS A 41 24.15 5.39 -3.65
CA LYS A 41 23.35 5.17 -2.53
C LYS A 41 22.06 5.87 -2.88
N SER A 42 21.11 5.12 -3.29
CA SER A 42 19.80 5.66 -3.37
C SER A 42 19.52 6.16 -1.97
N ALA A 43 19.48 7.43 -1.84
CA ALA A 43 19.13 8.03 -0.60
C ALA A 43 17.75 7.50 -0.30
N SER A 44 17.66 6.64 0.70
CA SER A 44 16.39 6.15 1.13
C SER A 44 15.60 7.40 1.48
N LYS A 45 14.48 7.56 0.82
CA LYS A 45 13.66 8.72 1.07
C LYS A 45 13.00 8.50 2.40
N ASN A 46 13.71 8.79 3.45
CA ASN A 46 13.15 8.78 4.77
C ASN A 46 12.31 10.03 4.90
N VAL A 47 11.04 9.87 4.98
CA VAL A 47 10.17 10.97 5.26
C VAL A 47 10.09 11.10 6.77
N ILE A 48 10.54 12.25 7.28
CA ILE A 48 10.37 12.57 8.68
C ILE A 48 8.98 13.15 8.82
N SER A 49 8.11 12.43 9.49
CA SER A 49 6.78 12.94 9.74
C SER A 49 6.81 14.10 10.74
N ARG A 50 5.75 14.87 10.80
CA ARG A 50 5.61 15.95 11.78
C ARG A 50 5.75 15.47 13.22
N ASN A 51 5.51 14.21 13.47
CA ASN A 51 5.63 13.62 14.79
C ASN A 51 7.02 13.10 15.08
N GLY A 52 7.98 13.38 14.20
CA GLY A 52 9.36 12.95 14.40
C GLY A 52 9.65 11.50 14.07
N GLN A 53 8.68 10.75 13.62
CA GLN A 53 8.94 9.37 13.19
C GLN A 53 9.51 9.36 11.78
N ARG A 54 10.50 8.52 11.55
CA ARG A 54 11.07 8.36 10.24
C ARG A 54 10.47 7.13 9.59
N ILE A 55 9.75 7.33 8.50
CA ILE A 55 9.15 6.25 7.76
C ILE A 55 9.83 6.16 6.41
N ASP A 56 10.41 5.02 6.13
CA ASP A 56 11.09 4.76 4.88
C ASP A 56 10.06 4.28 3.85
N ILE A 57 9.67 5.15 2.95
CA ILE A 57 8.66 4.86 1.94
C ILE A 57 9.11 3.73 1.02
N ASP A 58 10.38 3.63 0.72
CA ASP A 58 10.87 2.57 -0.16
C ASP A 58 10.76 1.20 0.52
N ARG A 59 11.00 1.13 1.82
CA ARG A 59 10.79 -0.12 2.56
C ARG A 59 9.32 -0.46 2.67
N LEU A 60 8.47 0.52 2.90
CA LEU A 60 7.04 0.32 2.94
C LEU A 60 6.56 -0.26 1.62
N THR A 61 6.90 0.39 0.53
CA THR A 61 6.43 -0.06 -0.78
C THR A 61 7.08 -1.37 -1.21
N GLY A 62 8.33 -1.60 -0.84
CA GLY A 62 8.99 -2.88 -1.08
C GLY A 62 8.31 -4.04 -0.38
N PHE A 63 7.91 -3.84 0.88
CA PHE A 63 7.14 -4.85 1.61
C PHE A 63 5.81 -5.13 0.90
N LEU A 64 5.10 -4.07 0.50
CA LEU A 64 3.83 -4.22 -0.19
C LEU A 64 3.97 -4.93 -1.53
N GLN A 65 5.04 -4.64 -2.26
CA GLN A 65 5.30 -5.29 -3.54
C GLN A 65 5.59 -6.78 -3.39
N GLY A 66 6.03 -7.19 -2.22
CA GLY A 66 6.23 -8.60 -1.92
C GLY A 66 4.93 -9.36 -1.68
N ILE A 67 3.81 -8.67 -1.49
CA ILE A 67 2.52 -9.31 -1.32
C ILE A 67 1.95 -9.59 -2.70
N THR A 68 1.94 -10.85 -3.08
CA THR A 68 1.52 -11.24 -4.40
C THR A 68 0.18 -11.99 -4.42
N ARG A 69 -0.42 -12.17 -3.27
CA ARG A 69 -1.71 -12.86 -3.19
C ARG A 69 -2.77 -12.10 -3.96
N GLN A 70 -3.65 -12.83 -4.60
CA GLN A 70 -4.70 -12.21 -5.41
C GLN A 70 -6.06 -12.20 -4.73
N SER A 71 -6.15 -12.74 -3.56
CA SER A 71 -7.40 -12.76 -2.81
C SER A 71 -7.16 -12.42 -1.35
N SER A 72 -8.17 -11.89 -0.72
CA SER A 72 -8.10 -11.47 0.67
C SER A 72 -7.95 -12.66 1.61
N THR A 73 -7.13 -12.48 2.64
CA THR A 73 -7.02 -13.42 3.75
C THR A 73 -7.64 -12.83 5.02
N GLN A 74 -8.34 -11.72 4.89
CA GLN A 74 -8.99 -11.02 6.01
C GLN A 74 -8.01 -10.45 7.02
N LYS A 75 -6.80 -10.16 6.58
CA LYS A 75 -5.74 -9.64 7.44
C LYS A 75 -5.19 -8.30 6.95
N CYS A 76 -6.05 -7.49 6.37
CA CYS A 76 -5.61 -6.23 5.77
C CYS A 76 -4.92 -5.30 6.78
N ALA A 77 -5.48 -5.12 7.96
CA ALA A 77 -4.88 -4.25 8.97
C ALA A 77 -3.53 -4.80 9.43
N ARG A 78 -3.42 -6.11 9.59
CA ARG A 78 -2.16 -6.72 9.99
C ARG A 78 -1.09 -6.54 8.92
N SER A 79 -1.44 -6.71 7.66
CA SER A 79 -0.48 -6.58 6.55
C SER A 79 0.02 -5.15 6.43
N VAL A 80 -0.87 -4.18 6.53
CA VAL A 80 -0.47 -2.77 6.48
C VAL A 80 0.37 -2.41 7.71
N ARG A 81 0.01 -2.92 8.89
CA ARG A 81 0.80 -2.70 10.09
C ARG A 81 2.23 -3.23 9.93
N LEU A 82 2.38 -4.46 9.44
CA LEU A 82 3.69 -5.06 9.25
C LEU A 82 4.52 -4.27 8.22
N ALA A 83 3.88 -3.78 7.17
CA ALA A 83 4.54 -2.95 6.18
C ALA A 83 5.03 -1.64 6.80
N LEU A 84 4.22 -0.99 7.62
CA LEU A 84 4.61 0.24 8.30
C LEU A 84 5.72 0.00 9.32
N GLU A 85 5.63 -1.09 10.08
CA GLU A 85 6.68 -1.45 11.03
C GLU A 85 8.00 -1.74 10.31
N SER A 86 7.96 -2.41 9.16
CA SER A 86 9.16 -2.66 8.37
C SER A 86 9.80 -1.36 7.89
N ALA A 87 9.02 -0.33 7.73
CA ALA A 87 9.46 0.99 7.29
C ALA A 87 9.88 1.90 8.44
N GLY A 88 9.83 1.42 9.67
CA GLY A 88 10.27 2.19 10.84
C GLY A 88 9.17 2.78 11.70
N ALA A 89 7.91 2.59 11.37
CA ALA A 89 6.82 3.09 12.20
C ALA A 89 6.76 2.36 13.53
N ARG A 90 6.47 3.09 14.60
CA ARG A 90 6.36 2.53 15.93
C ARG A 90 4.98 2.79 16.48
N PHE A 91 4.36 1.74 16.98
CA PHE A 91 3.01 1.82 17.51
C PHE A 91 3.01 1.47 18.99
N ASN A 92 2.26 2.25 19.78
CA ASN A 92 2.00 1.90 21.16
C ASN A 92 0.63 1.27 21.24
N GLY A 93 0.46 0.16 20.59
CA GLY A 93 -0.84 -0.47 20.43
C GLY A 93 -1.47 -0.09 19.10
N HIS A 94 -2.37 -0.89 18.66
CA HIS A 94 -3.07 -0.66 17.42
C HIS A 94 -4.45 -1.33 17.46
N PRO A 95 -5.43 -0.78 16.75
CA PRO A 95 -6.74 -1.40 16.70
C PRO A 95 -6.73 -2.68 15.86
N VAL A 96 -7.65 -3.56 16.13
CA VAL A 96 -7.82 -4.78 15.34
C VAL A 96 -8.53 -4.48 14.03
N ALA A 97 -9.55 -3.65 14.08
CA ALA A 97 -10.38 -3.36 12.92
C ALA A 97 -9.74 -2.28 12.05
N ALA A 98 -9.70 -2.53 10.76
CA ALA A 98 -9.15 -1.58 9.80
C ALA A 98 -9.83 -0.21 9.86
N ALA A 99 -11.14 -0.20 10.05
CA ALA A 99 -11.90 1.04 10.13
C ALA A 99 -11.45 1.96 11.25
N ASP A 100 -10.80 1.43 12.28
CA ASP A 100 -10.38 2.21 13.44
C ASP A 100 -8.94 2.74 13.33
N TRP A 101 -8.28 2.52 12.23
CA TRP A 101 -6.86 2.85 12.06
C TRP A 101 -6.57 4.33 11.80
N GLY A 102 -7.59 5.16 11.60
CA GLY A 102 -7.37 6.58 11.28
C GLY A 102 -6.51 7.30 12.31
N ASN A 103 -6.84 7.16 13.60
CA ASN A 103 -6.07 7.81 14.65
C ASN A 103 -4.65 7.24 14.74
N THR A 104 -4.48 5.95 14.53
CA THR A 104 -3.18 5.31 14.56
C THR A 104 -2.29 5.85 13.44
N LEU A 105 -2.86 6.02 12.25
CA LEU A 105 -2.12 6.61 11.13
C LEU A 105 -1.71 8.05 11.44
N GLN A 106 -2.60 8.83 12.04
CA GLN A 106 -2.26 10.21 12.40
C GLN A 106 -1.17 10.28 13.45
N LYS A 107 -1.15 9.34 14.39
CA LYS A 107 -0.11 9.31 15.43
C LYS A 107 1.27 9.03 14.85
N ILE A 108 1.37 8.30 13.77
CA ILE A 108 2.67 8.04 13.15
C ILE A 108 3.02 9.07 12.08
N GLY A 109 2.18 10.06 11.88
CA GLY A 109 2.52 11.18 11.00
C GLY A 109 1.73 11.31 9.72
N TYR A 110 0.78 10.41 9.46
CA TYR A 110 -0.08 10.57 8.31
C TYR A 110 -1.09 11.69 8.54
N GLN A 111 -1.44 12.37 7.49
CA GLN A 111 -2.48 13.38 7.54
C GLN A 111 -3.68 12.91 6.74
N LYS A 112 -4.87 13.11 7.29
CA LYS A 112 -6.09 12.83 6.56
C LYS A 112 -6.29 13.95 5.54
N ILE A 113 -6.42 13.58 4.30
CA ILE A 113 -6.60 14.55 3.23
C ILE A 113 -7.83 14.22 2.40
N ASN A 114 -8.35 15.22 1.74
CA ASN A 114 -9.47 15.03 0.85
C ASN A 114 -8.92 14.93 -0.57
N LEU A 115 -8.74 13.74 -1.05
CA LEU A 115 -8.14 13.52 -2.35
C LEU A 115 -8.93 12.45 -3.08
N SER A 116 -9.08 12.64 -4.37
CA SER A 116 -9.64 11.58 -5.18
C SER A 116 -8.57 10.54 -5.47
N PHE A 117 -8.99 9.36 -5.84
CA PHE A 117 -8.05 8.25 -6.08
C PHE A 117 -7.33 8.34 -7.44
N ASP A 118 -7.40 9.48 -8.12
CA ASP A 118 -6.82 9.62 -9.43
C ASP A 118 -5.32 9.72 -9.43
N ARG A 119 -4.74 10.22 -8.36
CA ARG A 119 -3.30 10.46 -8.30
C ARG A 119 -2.71 9.99 -6.99
N PRO A 120 -2.72 8.69 -6.74
CA PRO A 120 -2.14 8.18 -5.52
C PRO A 120 -0.61 8.31 -5.54
N LYS A 121 -0.04 8.53 -4.37
CA LYS A 121 1.40 8.55 -4.21
C LYS A 121 1.86 7.34 -3.44
N LYS A 122 3.07 6.89 -3.71
CA LYS A 122 3.67 5.79 -2.94
C LYS A 122 3.56 6.07 -1.46
N GLY A 123 3.09 5.12 -0.72
CA GLY A 123 2.95 5.24 0.72
C GLY A 123 1.61 5.81 1.19
N ASP A 124 0.76 6.28 0.28
CA ASP A 124 -0.58 6.70 0.66
C ASP A 124 -1.36 5.52 1.22
N ILE A 125 -2.26 5.79 2.13
CA ILE A 125 -3.11 4.77 2.73
C ILE A 125 -4.56 5.25 2.69
N TYR A 126 -5.48 4.36 2.40
CA TYR A 126 -6.89 4.67 2.56
C TYR A 126 -7.57 3.66 3.48
N ILE A 127 -8.65 4.11 4.08
CA ILE A 127 -9.51 3.29 4.93
C ILE A 127 -10.91 3.31 4.34
N ILE A 128 -11.57 2.17 4.31
CA ILE A 128 -13.00 2.11 4.06
C ILE A 128 -13.68 1.92 5.41
N ASN A 129 -14.62 2.80 5.70
CA ASN A 129 -15.35 2.75 6.95
C ASN A 129 -16.26 1.53 7.01
N ARG A 130 -16.72 1.20 8.20
CA ARG A 130 -17.62 0.07 8.38
C ARG A 130 -18.87 0.23 7.57
N THR A 131 -19.34 -0.87 7.03
CA THR A 131 -20.65 -0.96 6.40
C THR A 131 -21.44 -2.06 7.10
N ASN A 132 -22.69 -2.21 6.76
CA ASN A 132 -23.51 -3.27 7.34
C ASN A 132 -22.99 -4.66 6.99
N LYS A 133 -22.34 -4.79 5.85
CA LYS A 133 -21.82 -6.07 5.41
C LYS A 133 -20.36 -6.27 5.81
N HIS A 134 -19.64 -5.20 6.06
CA HIS A 134 -18.22 -5.25 6.36
C HIS A 134 -17.92 -4.49 7.64
N VAL A 135 -18.09 -5.17 8.76
CA VAL A 135 -18.03 -4.54 10.07
C VAL A 135 -16.64 -4.14 10.54
N TYR A 136 -15.60 -4.64 9.90
CA TYR A 136 -14.24 -4.26 10.26
C TYR A 136 -13.65 -3.21 9.32
N GLY A 137 -14.36 -2.88 8.25
CA GLY A 137 -13.83 -1.98 7.24
C GLY A 137 -12.66 -2.57 6.48
N HIS A 138 -11.89 -1.71 5.85
CA HIS A 138 -10.75 -2.13 5.03
C HIS A 138 -9.65 -1.08 5.10
N ILE A 139 -8.42 -1.48 4.91
CA ILE A 139 -7.28 -0.59 4.82
C ILE A 139 -6.31 -1.12 3.76
N ALA A 140 -5.76 -0.23 2.96
CA ALA A 140 -4.76 -0.57 1.97
C ALA A 140 -3.77 0.57 1.79
N ALA A 141 -2.58 0.23 1.35
CA ALA A 141 -1.52 1.19 1.09
C ALA A 141 -1.09 1.13 -0.38
N TYR A 142 -0.64 2.24 -0.93
CA TYR A 142 -0.25 2.32 -2.32
C TYR A 142 1.23 2.01 -2.50
N SER A 143 1.51 1.00 -3.30
CA SER A 143 2.88 0.55 -3.53
C SER A 143 3.63 1.37 -4.57
N GLY A 144 2.94 2.26 -5.24
CA GLY A 144 3.46 2.99 -6.41
C GLY A 144 2.89 2.44 -7.72
N SER A 145 2.33 1.26 -7.69
CA SER A 145 1.71 0.66 -8.88
C SER A 145 0.34 0.05 -8.60
N ALA A 146 0.05 -0.26 -7.35
CA ALA A 146 -1.22 -0.86 -6.98
C ALA A 146 -1.56 -0.56 -5.52
N TRP A 147 -2.83 -0.64 -5.19
CA TRP A 147 -3.28 -0.64 -3.81
C TRP A 147 -3.09 -2.06 -3.26
N VAL A 148 -2.48 -2.17 -2.09
CA VAL A 148 -2.16 -3.45 -1.49
C VAL A 148 -2.60 -3.47 -0.03
N SER A 149 -3.30 -4.52 0.33
CA SER A 149 -3.67 -4.81 1.70
C SER A 149 -3.00 -6.13 2.10
N ASP A 150 -3.75 -7.13 2.44
CA ASP A 150 -3.25 -8.50 2.56
C ASP A 150 -3.23 -9.19 1.19
N PHE A 151 -3.67 -8.49 0.16
CA PHE A 151 -3.60 -8.94 -1.23
C PHE A 151 -3.39 -7.74 -2.15
N ARG A 152 -2.93 -8.03 -3.34
CA ARG A 152 -2.74 -7.00 -4.36
C ARG A 152 -4.07 -6.72 -5.03
N GLN A 153 -4.56 -5.51 -4.89
CA GLN A 153 -5.87 -5.13 -5.40
C GLN A 153 -5.80 -4.66 -6.84
N THR A 154 -6.89 -4.82 -7.58
CA THR A 154 -6.98 -4.27 -8.92
C THR A 154 -7.42 -2.81 -8.89
N GLY A 155 -7.98 -2.36 -7.81
CA GLY A 155 -8.38 -0.96 -7.62
C GLY A 155 -8.71 -0.69 -6.16
N TYR A 156 -9.15 0.52 -5.86
CA TYR A 156 -9.47 0.89 -4.50
C TYR A 156 -10.87 0.45 -4.07
N ALA A 157 -11.77 0.30 -5.01
CA ALA A 157 -13.17 0.02 -4.71
C ALA A 157 -13.39 -1.47 -4.53
N VAL A 158 -13.04 -1.98 -3.36
CA VAL A 158 -13.14 -3.42 -3.07
C VAL A 158 -14.47 -3.83 -2.48
N TYR A 159 -15.32 -2.88 -2.10
CA TYR A 159 -16.67 -3.17 -1.60
C TYR A 159 -17.70 -2.76 -2.63
N ARG A 160 -18.74 -3.57 -2.79
CA ARG A 160 -19.84 -3.28 -3.68
C ARG A 160 -21.05 -2.72 -2.95
N ASP A 161 -20.88 -2.38 -1.70
CA ASP A 161 -21.93 -1.81 -0.89
C ASP A 161 -22.32 -0.43 -1.41
N GLN A 162 -23.53 -0.03 -1.13
CA GLN A 162 -23.92 1.35 -1.42
C GLN A 162 -23.42 2.24 -0.29
N ASN A 163 -23.16 3.49 -0.62
CA ASN A 163 -22.75 4.48 0.37
C ASN A 163 -21.45 4.15 1.09
N VAL A 164 -20.49 3.63 0.38
CA VAL A 164 -19.18 3.35 0.94
C VAL A 164 -18.45 4.65 1.20
N LYS A 165 -17.92 4.83 2.40
CA LYS A 165 -17.18 6.02 2.77
C LYS A 165 -15.71 5.70 2.88
N TYR A 166 -14.89 6.55 2.27
CA TYR A 166 -13.45 6.40 2.23
C TYR A 166 -12.78 7.51 3.02
N GLU A 167 -11.69 7.19 3.68
CA GLU A 167 -10.80 8.16 4.29
C GLU A 167 -9.42 7.97 3.68
N TYR A 168 -8.80 9.06 3.27
CA TYR A 168 -7.51 9.02 2.56
C TYR A 168 -6.43 9.69 3.41
N TYR A 169 -5.29 9.05 3.51
CA TYR A 169 -4.18 9.51 4.34
C TYR A 169 -2.89 9.58 3.55
N ARG A 170 -2.10 10.60 3.78
CA ARG A 170 -0.79 10.78 3.14
C ARG A 170 0.23 11.23 4.18
N LEU A 171 1.45 10.70 4.08
CA LEU A 171 2.53 11.21 4.88
C LEU A 171 2.89 12.62 4.39
N ASP A 172 3.23 13.45 5.34
CA ASP A 172 3.68 14.79 5.02
C ASP A 172 5.11 14.72 4.51
N HIS A 173 5.31 15.17 3.33
CA HIS A 173 6.63 15.16 2.72
C HIS A 173 7.26 16.53 2.77
#